data_fcdcc80ce82fe2f3e5e3c388b3772772
#
_entry.id   fcdcc80ce82fe2f3e5e3c388b3772772
#
_cell.length_a   1.000
_cell.length_b   1.000
_cell.length_c   1.000
_cell.angle_alpha   90.00
_cell.angle_beta   90.00
_cell.angle_gamma   90.00
#
_symmetry.space_group_name_H-M   'P 1'
#
loop_
_entity.id
_entity.type
_entity.pdbx_description
1 polymer ?
#
loop_
_entity_poly.entity_id
_entity_poly.type
_entity_poly.pdbx_seq_one_letter_code
_entity_poly.pdbx_strand_id
1 'polypeptide(L)'
;MSGNTFGTLFAVTNFGESHGPAIGCVIDGCPPGMALCEADIQADLDRRRPGTSRHVTQRAEPDAVEILSGVYEGMTTGTPIALLIRNTDQRSKDYGDIAQRFRPGHADYTYWHKYGVRDPRGGGRSSARLTAPTVAAGAVARKWLAAQFGTQVRACMSQLGELEIGFESWEHVGRNPFFAPVADVQRYEDYMDALRKSGDSCGARIRVQATGVPVGWGEPIYDKLDADIAWAMMGLNAVKGVEIGAGFASAAQRGTVHGDSLSPDGFRSNNAGGILGGISSGQDIEVHMAIKPTSSILSPRESIDTAGQSVQVSTRGRHDPCVGIRAAPIAEALLALVLIDHALRHRAQCGDVRQAVAPIPAAAR
;
A
#
# COMPACT_ATOMS: atom_id res chain seq x y z
N MET A 1 -15.50 -3.63 15.61
CA MET A 1 -15.83 -2.77 14.45
C MET A 1 -15.69 -3.59 13.17
N SER A 2 -16.44 -3.27 12.12
CA SER A 2 -16.24 -3.89 10.80
C SER A 2 -14.90 -3.41 10.21
N GLY A 3 -14.19 -4.24 9.43
CA GLY A 3 -12.84 -3.97 8.93
C GLY A 3 -12.76 -2.93 7.79
N ASN A 4 -13.48 -1.82 7.87
CA ASN A 4 -13.46 -0.74 6.87
C ASN A 4 -12.84 0.56 7.39
N THR A 5 -12.47 0.60 8.67
CA THR A 5 -11.79 1.72 9.33
C THR A 5 -10.41 1.27 9.78
N PHE A 6 -9.40 2.07 9.50
CA PHE A 6 -8.00 1.90 9.88
C PHE A 6 -7.58 3.06 10.79
N GLY A 7 -6.66 2.83 11.74
CA GLY A 7 -6.09 3.83 12.62
C GLY A 7 -6.91 4.07 13.90
N THR A 8 -6.30 4.75 14.85
CA THR A 8 -6.86 5.06 16.18
C THR A 8 -7.11 6.56 16.34
N LEU A 9 -6.08 7.38 16.23
CA LEU A 9 -6.18 8.85 16.30
C LEU A 9 -6.25 9.49 14.91
N PHE A 10 -5.57 8.90 13.92
CA PHE A 10 -5.74 9.25 12.52
C PHE A 10 -6.54 8.12 11.84
N ALA A 11 -7.84 8.21 11.94
CA ALA A 11 -8.74 7.15 11.49
C ALA A 11 -9.23 7.38 10.05
N VAL A 12 -9.16 6.33 9.23
CA VAL A 12 -9.60 6.39 7.82
C VAL A 12 -10.66 5.33 7.57
N THR A 13 -11.85 5.76 7.18
CA THR A 13 -12.95 4.86 6.80
C THR A 13 -13.17 4.91 5.29
N ASN A 14 -12.92 3.80 4.58
CA ASN A 14 -13.11 3.68 3.14
C ASN A 14 -14.53 3.22 2.79
N PHE A 15 -15.14 3.80 1.75
CA PHE A 15 -16.46 3.44 1.23
C PHE A 15 -16.50 3.35 -0.31
N GLY A 16 -17.60 2.81 -0.83
CA GLY A 16 -17.87 2.66 -2.25
C GLY A 16 -17.42 1.32 -2.84
N GLU A 17 -17.81 1.05 -4.07
CA GLU A 17 -17.51 -0.16 -4.87
C GLU A 17 -16.86 0.20 -6.19
N SER A 18 -16.10 -0.77 -6.75
CA SER A 18 -15.36 -0.60 -8.00
C SER A 18 -16.21 -0.11 -9.17
N HIS A 19 -17.47 -0.52 -9.25
CA HIS A 19 -18.42 -0.18 -10.31
C HIS A 19 -19.65 0.55 -9.74
N GLY A 20 -19.58 1.06 -8.52
CA GLY A 20 -20.53 2.03 -7.97
C GLY A 20 -20.31 3.44 -8.56
N PRO A 21 -21.14 4.41 -8.17
CA PRO A 21 -21.03 5.79 -8.69
C PRO A 21 -19.72 6.49 -8.29
N ALA A 22 -19.21 6.17 -7.12
CA ALA A 22 -17.98 6.75 -6.57
C ALA A 22 -17.35 5.82 -5.54
N ILE A 23 -16.10 6.10 -5.22
CA ILE A 23 -15.34 5.57 -4.08
C ILE A 23 -14.79 6.75 -3.29
N GLY A 24 -14.51 6.55 -2.01
CA GLY A 24 -13.98 7.65 -1.19
C GLY A 24 -13.54 7.17 0.19
N CYS A 25 -13.10 8.12 0.98
CA CYS A 25 -12.81 7.91 2.39
C CYS A 25 -13.20 9.12 3.23
N VAL A 26 -13.38 8.86 4.52
CA VAL A 26 -13.43 9.90 5.54
C VAL A 26 -12.19 9.72 6.41
N ILE A 27 -11.45 10.80 6.59
CA ILE A 27 -10.29 10.89 7.49
C ILE A 27 -10.73 11.66 8.71
N ASP A 28 -10.63 11.07 9.87
CA ASP A 28 -10.86 11.74 11.17
C ASP A 28 -9.54 11.84 11.94
N GLY A 29 -9.37 12.90 12.73
CA GLY A 29 -8.17 13.13 13.53
C GLY A 29 -7.00 13.77 12.77
N CYS A 30 -7.19 14.27 11.54
CA CYS A 30 -6.17 15.07 10.89
C CYS A 30 -5.93 16.38 11.65
N PRO A 31 -4.68 16.70 12.08
CA PRO A 31 -4.42 17.94 12.79
C PRO A 31 -4.81 19.20 12.00
N PRO A 32 -5.33 20.24 12.67
CA PRO A 32 -5.67 21.50 12.01
C PRO A 32 -4.43 22.30 11.62
N GLY A 33 -4.63 23.27 10.71
CA GLY A 33 -3.60 24.26 10.34
C GLY A 33 -2.59 23.78 9.32
N MET A 34 -2.82 22.65 8.65
CA MET A 34 -2.01 22.22 7.51
C MET A 34 -2.63 22.74 6.21
N ALA A 35 -1.82 23.37 5.35
CA ALA A 35 -2.26 23.73 4.00
C ALA A 35 -2.58 22.45 3.21
N LEU A 36 -3.78 22.36 2.62
CA LEU A 36 -4.23 21.20 1.87
C LEU A 36 -5.18 21.60 0.74
N CYS A 37 -4.90 21.10 -0.47
CA CYS A 37 -5.78 21.18 -1.62
C CYS A 37 -5.77 19.88 -2.41
N GLU A 38 -6.66 19.73 -3.38
CA GLU A 38 -6.77 18.54 -4.21
C GLU A 38 -5.46 18.20 -4.94
N ALA A 39 -4.71 19.20 -5.39
CA ALA A 39 -3.44 19.01 -6.09
C ALA A 39 -2.38 18.28 -5.24
N ASP A 40 -2.39 18.48 -3.93
CA ASP A 40 -1.49 17.80 -3.00
C ASP A 40 -1.74 16.29 -2.96
N ILE A 41 -3.00 15.89 -3.13
CA ILE A 41 -3.46 14.50 -3.11
C ILE A 41 -3.36 13.87 -4.50
N GLN A 42 -3.70 14.65 -5.53
CA GLN A 42 -3.77 14.19 -6.91
C GLN A 42 -2.44 13.66 -7.42
N ALA A 43 -1.32 14.25 -7.01
CA ALA A 43 0.01 13.80 -7.39
C ALA A 43 0.28 12.31 -7.04
N ASP A 44 -0.17 11.85 -5.87
CA ASP A 44 -0.04 10.45 -5.47
C ASP A 44 -1.06 9.54 -6.18
N LEU A 45 -2.28 10.04 -6.41
CA LEU A 45 -3.29 9.32 -7.18
C LEU A 45 -2.87 9.12 -8.64
N ASP A 46 -2.24 10.09 -9.27
CA ASP A 46 -1.72 10.00 -10.65
C ASP A 46 -0.65 8.91 -10.79
N ARG A 47 0.18 8.71 -9.78
CA ARG A 47 1.15 7.60 -9.75
C ARG A 47 0.47 6.24 -9.64
N ARG A 48 -0.67 6.15 -8.93
CA ARG A 48 -1.40 4.91 -8.68
C ARG A 48 -2.41 4.56 -9.79
N ARG A 49 -2.99 5.53 -10.48
CA ARG A 49 -4.12 5.33 -11.40
C ARG A 49 -3.86 4.24 -12.45
N PRO A 50 -4.92 3.59 -12.99
CA PRO A 50 -4.79 2.65 -14.11
C PRO A 50 -4.44 3.39 -15.41
N GLY A 51 -3.97 2.63 -16.42
CA GLY A 51 -3.70 3.19 -17.74
C GLY A 51 -2.41 4.00 -17.88
N THR A 52 -1.51 3.94 -16.88
CA THR A 52 -0.24 4.69 -16.90
C THR A 52 0.80 4.08 -17.84
N SER A 53 0.65 2.82 -18.24
CA SER A 53 1.55 2.15 -19.18
C SER A 53 0.85 1.01 -19.92
N ARG A 54 1.53 0.46 -20.98
CA ARG A 54 1.07 -0.73 -21.69
C ARG A 54 1.07 -2.00 -20.84
N HIS A 55 1.76 -2.02 -19.69
CA HIS A 55 1.91 -3.18 -18.80
C HIS A 55 0.84 -3.27 -17.71
N VAL A 56 -0.03 -2.27 -17.61
CA VAL A 56 -1.16 -2.23 -16.68
C VAL A 56 -2.49 -2.27 -17.42
N THR A 57 -3.58 -2.41 -16.68
CA THR A 57 -4.94 -2.40 -17.23
C THR A 57 -5.20 -1.17 -18.10
N GLN A 58 -5.92 -1.36 -19.20
CA GLN A 58 -6.34 -0.28 -20.13
C GLN A 58 -7.59 0.48 -19.65
N ARG A 59 -8.05 0.27 -18.41
CA ARG A 59 -9.09 1.11 -17.80
C ARG A 59 -8.55 2.54 -17.68
N ALA A 60 -9.34 3.52 -18.10
CA ALA A 60 -8.96 4.92 -18.05
C ALA A 60 -9.79 5.65 -16.98
N GLU A 61 -9.22 5.87 -15.82
CA GLU A 61 -9.83 6.64 -14.72
C GLU A 61 -8.92 7.82 -14.40
N PRO A 62 -9.41 9.04 -14.36
CA PRO A 62 -8.62 10.20 -13.99
C PRO A 62 -8.27 10.19 -12.50
N ASP A 63 -9.01 9.43 -11.69
CA ASP A 63 -8.92 9.41 -10.22
C ASP A 63 -8.95 10.82 -9.61
N ALA A 64 -9.69 11.74 -10.25
CA ALA A 64 -9.83 13.11 -9.77
C ALA A 64 -10.48 13.12 -8.38
N VAL A 65 -9.76 13.66 -7.41
CA VAL A 65 -10.23 13.75 -6.03
C VAL A 65 -10.97 15.06 -5.79
N GLU A 66 -12.07 14.99 -5.05
CA GLU A 66 -12.84 16.13 -4.55
C GLU A 66 -12.71 16.14 -3.01
N ILE A 67 -12.35 17.29 -2.41
CA ILE A 67 -12.39 17.51 -0.96
C ILE A 67 -13.77 18.08 -0.62
N LEU A 68 -14.57 17.35 0.13
CA LEU A 68 -15.95 17.73 0.46
C LEU A 68 -16.10 18.39 1.81
N SER A 69 -15.14 18.22 2.73
CA SER A 69 -15.15 18.77 4.08
C SER A 69 -13.78 18.77 4.72
N GLY A 70 -13.63 19.39 5.89
CA GLY A 70 -12.44 19.37 6.71
C GLY A 70 -11.33 20.33 6.27
N VAL A 71 -11.59 21.16 5.23
CA VAL A 71 -10.69 22.20 4.74
C VAL A 71 -11.46 23.50 4.59
N TYR A 72 -10.93 24.60 5.11
CA TYR A 72 -11.47 25.95 4.96
C TYR A 72 -10.33 26.92 4.60
N GLU A 73 -10.52 27.72 3.57
CA GLU A 73 -9.51 28.65 3.02
C GLU A 73 -8.13 27.98 2.78
N GLY A 74 -8.17 26.72 2.28
CA GLY A 74 -6.97 25.93 1.97
C GLY A 74 -6.23 25.36 3.19
N MET A 75 -6.84 25.39 4.39
CA MET A 75 -6.24 24.88 5.62
C MET A 75 -7.12 23.80 6.24
N THR A 76 -6.51 22.73 6.77
CA THR A 76 -7.24 21.71 7.54
C THR A 76 -7.82 22.32 8.81
N THR A 77 -9.07 21.92 9.14
CA THR A 77 -9.83 22.50 10.28
C THR A 77 -9.78 21.65 11.55
N GLY A 78 -9.24 20.41 11.47
CA GLY A 78 -9.30 19.43 12.56
C GLY A 78 -10.63 18.65 12.62
N THR A 79 -11.56 18.94 11.70
CA THR A 79 -12.81 18.18 11.55
C THR A 79 -12.65 17.13 10.44
N PRO A 80 -13.57 16.15 10.30
CA PRO A 80 -13.41 15.07 9.33
C PRO A 80 -13.24 15.57 7.89
N ILE A 81 -12.20 15.06 7.21
CA ILE A 81 -11.93 15.32 5.80
C ILE A 81 -12.61 14.23 4.98
N ALA A 82 -13.61 14.58 4.18
CA ALA A 82 -14.24 13.65 3.25
C ALA A 82 -13.65 13.82 1.85
N LEU A 83 -13.13 12.71 1.29
CA LEU A 83 -12.54 12.63 -0.04
C LEU A 83 -13.41 11.76 -0.95
N LEU A 84 -13.75 12.25 -2.12
CA LEU A 84 -14.57 11.56 -3.11
C LEU A 84 -13.84 11.44 -4.44
N ILE A 85 -13.92 10.24 -5.07
CA ILE A 85 -13.38 9.96 -6.40
C ILE A 85 -14.50 9.30 -7.21
N ARG A 86 -14.93 9.94 -8.30
CA ARG A 86 -16.00 9.42 -9.18
C ARG A 86 -15.48 8.31 -10.08
N ASN A 87 -16.30 7.27 -10.28
CA ASN A 87 -16.03 6.23 -11.27
C ASN A 87 -16.58 6.67 -12.63
N THR A 88 -15.72 6.75 -13.65
CA THR A 88 -16.08 7.26 -14.98
C THR A 88 -15.98 6.22 -16.10
N ASP A 89 -15.09 5.24 -16.04
CA ASP A 89 -14.90 4.18 -17.06
C ASP A 89 -15.27 2.78 -16.53
N GLN A 90 -16.49 2.63 -16.01
CA GLN A 90 -17.02 1.33 -15.58
C GLN A 90 -17.75 0.64 -16.75
N ARG A 91 -17.42 -0.65 -17.01
CA ARG A 91 -18.06 -1.46 -18.05
C ARG A 91 -18.71 -2.70 -17.44
N SER A 92 -19.93 -2.56 -16.96
CA SER A 92 -20.66 -3.63 -16.25
C SER A 92 -20.96 -4.86 -17.13
N LYS A 93 -21.00 -4.70 -18.46
CA LYS A 93 -21.31 -5.79 -19.42
C LYS A 93 -20.22 -6.87 -19.49
N ASP A 94 -19.00 -6.59 -19.05
CA ASP A 94 -17.86 -7.52 -19.13
C ASP A 94 -17.92 -8.65 -18.06
N TYR A 95 -18.91 -8.63 -17.16
CA TYR A 95 -18.96 -9.50 -15.98
C TYR A 95 -20.15 -10.46 -15.92
N GLY A 96 -20.92 -10.61 -17.01
CA GLY A 96 -22.12 -11.45 -17.05
C GLY A 96 -21.86 -12.93 -16.65
N ASP A 97 -20.84 -13.54 -17.25
CA ASP A 97 -20.48 -14.95 -16.97
C ASP A 97 -19.88 -15.15 -15.57
N ILE A 98 -19.27 -14.13 -14.99
CA ILE A 98 -18.63 -14.18 -13.67
C ILE A 98 -19.67 -14.06 -12.54
N ALA A 99 -20.88 -13.59 -12.85
CA ALA A 99 -21.93 -13.41 -11.85
C ALA A 99 -22.28 -14.74 -11.13
N GLN A 100 -22.26 -15.85 -11.87
CA GLN A 100 -22.63 -17.17 -11.37
C GLN A 100 -21.44 -18.12 -11.16
N ARG A 101 -20.19 -17.68 -11.37
CA ARG A 101 -18.98 -18.50 -11.24
C ARG A 101 -18.00 -17.88 -10.26
N PHE A 102 -17.18 -18.71 -9.63
CA PHE A 102 -16.13 -18.26 -8.71
C PHE A 102 -14.77 -18.32 -9.40
N ARG A 103 -14.07 -17.20 -9.49
CA ARG A 103 -12.70 -17.16 -10.02
C ARG A 103 -11.73 -17.80 -9.04
N PRO A 104 -10.91 -18.78 -9.44
CA PRO A 104 -9.90 -19.36 -8.57
C PRO A 104 -8.90 -18.31 -8.08
N GLY A 105 -8.62 -18.31 -6.76
CA GLY A 105 -7.72 -17.35 -6.14
C GLY A 105 -8.26 -15.92 -6.00
N HIS A 106 -9.51 -15.65 -6.42
CA HIS A 106 -10.23 -14.39 -6.20
C HIS A 106 -11.14 -14.48 -4.97
N ALA A 107 -11.59 -13.34 -4.45
CA ALA A 107 -12.46 -13.27 -3.27
C ALA A 107 -13.93 -13.62 -3.54
N ASP A 108 -14.29 -14.03 -4.75
CA ASP A 108 -15.68 -14.30 -5.15
C ASP A 108 -16.38 -15.30 -4.23
N TYR A 109 -15.73 -16.44 -3.98
CA TYR A 109 -16.25 -17.51 -3.14
C TYR A 109 -16.42 -17.07 -1.67
N THR A 110 -15.40 -16.43 -1.12
CA THR A 110 -15.39 -16.00 0.29
C THR A 110 -16.40 -14.91 0.57
N TYR A 111 -16.57 -13.94 -0.35
CA TYR A 111 -17.59 -12.89 -0.21
C TYR A 111 -19.01 -13.46 -0.31
N TRP A 112 -19.25 -14.40 -1.25
CA TRP A 112 -20.53 -15.07 -1.40
C TRP A 112 -20.94 -15.78 -0.11
N HIS A 113 -20.04 -16.58 0.46
CA HIS A 113 -20.35 -17.36 1.67
C HIS A 113 -20.42 -16.50 2.95
N LYS A 114 -19.67 -15.41 2.99
CA LYS A 114 -19.67 -14.53 4.18
C LYS A 114 -20.88 -13.61 4.22
N TYR A 115 -21.25 -13.01 3.09
CA TYR A 115 -22.26 -11.96 3.06
C TYR A 115 -23.58 -12.40 2.41
N GLY A 116 -23.64 -13.59 1.80
CA GLY A 116 -24.83 -14.11 1.07
C GLY A 116 -25.12 -13.37 -0.24
N VAL A 117 -24.40 -12.28 -0.51
CA VAL A 117 -24.52 -11.44 -1.70
C VAL A 117 -23.17 -10.89 -2.09
N ARG A 118 -22.89 -10.76 -3.38
CA ARG A 118 -21.71 -10.05 -3.89
C ARG A 118 -22.07 -9.22 -5.13
N ASP A 119 -21.40 -8.11 -5.33
CA ASP A 119 -21.39 -7.40 -6.60
C ASP A 119 -20.35 -8.08 -7.53
N PRO A 120 -20.76 -8.75 -8.62
CA PRO A 120 -19.82 -9.40 -9.53
C PRO A 120 -19.06 -8.41 -10.40
N ARG A 121 -19.53 -7.16 -10.50
CA ARG A 121 -18.95 -6.12 -11.37
C ARG A 121 -17.60 -5.66 -10.81
N GLY A 122 -16.50 -6.02 -11.49
CA GLY A 122 -15.14 -5.64 -11.10
C GLY A 122 -14.70 -6.13 -9.71
N GLY A 123 -15.45 -7.04 -9.07
CA GLY A 123 -15.15 -7.55 -7.74
C GLY A 123 -15.67 -6.68 -6.59
N GLY A 124 -16.45 -5.63 -6.84
CA GLY A 124 -17.06 -4.78 -5.80
C GLY A 124 -16.03 -4.25 -4.80
N ARG A 125 -16.23 -4.53 -3.50
CA ARG A 125 -15.31 -4.18 -2.39
C ARG A 125 -13.97 -4.93 -2.43
N SER A 126 -13.88 -6.09 -3.06
CA SER A 126 -12.62 -6.85 -3.17
C SER A 126 -11.68 -6.33 -4.27
N SER A 127 -12.10 -5.33 -5.01
CA SER A 127 -11.34 -4.76 -6.13
C SER A 127 -10.14 -3.94 -5.67
N ALA A 128 -9.01 -4.04 -6.38
CA ALA A 128 -7.85 -3.16 -6.19
C ALA A 128 -8.17 -1.67 -6.47
N ARG A 129 -9.30 -1.36 -7.10
CA ARG A 129 -9.80 0.02 -7.28
C ARG A 129 -9.94 0.76 -5.94
N LEU A 130 -10.32 0.04 -4.88
CA LEU A 130 -10.53 0.61 -3.55
C LEU A 130 -9.24 1.05 -2.84
N THR A 131 -8.09 0.84 -3.44
CA THR A 131 -6.82 1.40 -2.96
C THR A 131 -6.68 2.90 -3.30
N ALA A 132 -7.49 3.46 -4.21
CA ALA A 132 -7.43 4.89 -4.52
C ALA A 132 -7.78 5.78 -3.31
N PRO A 133 -8.87 5.55 -2.57
CA PRO A 133 -9.13 6.30 -1.33
C PRO A 133 -8.04 6.14 -0.27
N THR A 134 -7.41 4.95 -0.18
CA THR A 134 -6.28 4.73 0.72
C THR A 134 -5.07 5.58 0.33
N VAL A 135 -4.76 5.68 -0.98
CA VAL A 135 -3.68 6.56 -1.47
C VAL A 135 -4.02 8.03 -1.22
N ALA A 136 -5.27 8.44 -1.42
CA ALA A 136 -5.71 9.80 -1.13
C ALA A 136 -5.52 10.18 0.35
N ALA A 137 -5.94 9.29 1.27
CA ALA A 137 -5.72 9.48 2.70
C ALA A 137 -4.22 9.46 3.08
N GLY A 138 -3.46 8.55 2.47
CA GLY A 138 -2.01 8.45 2.65
C GLY A 138 -1.26 9.70 2.19
N ALA A 139 -1.72 10.38 1.12
CA ALA A 139 -1.13 11.64 0.67
C ALA A 139 -1.27 12.75 1.73
N VAL A 140 -2.43 12.84 2.40
CA VAL A 140 -2.65 13.76 3.52
C VAL A 140 -1.69 13.44 4.68
N ALA A 141 -1.56 12.16 5.03
CA ALA A 141 -0.64 11.69 6.07
C ALA A 141 0.82 12.01 5.74
N ARG A 142 1.28 11.71 4.51
CA ARG A 142 2.64 11.98 4.03
C ARG A 142 2.97 13.48 4.10
N LYS A 143 2.05 14.33 3.66
CA LYS A 143 2.23 15.78 3.70
C LYS A 143 2.44 16.27 5.14
N TRP A 144 1.62 15.79 6.08
CA TRP A 144 1.76 16.16 7.48
C TRP A 144 3.07 15.67 8.09
N LEU A 145 3.43 14.40 7.87
CA LEU A 145 4.68 13.80 8.36
C LEU A 145 5.92 14.54 7.82
N ALA A 146 5.92 14.87 6.53
CA ALA A 146 7.00 15.64 5.92
C ALA A 146 7.11 17.04 6.52
N ALA A 147 5.99 17.73 6.72
CA ALA A 147 5.98 19.08 7.29
C ALA A 147 6.40 19.12 8.76
N GLN A 148 6.04 18.11 9.57
CA GLN A 148 6.33 18.10 11.01
C GLN A 148 7.71 17.52 11.35
N PHE A 149 8.18 16.51 10.62
CA PHE A 149 9.37 15.74 10.99
C PHE A 149 10.39 15.60 9.86
N GLY A 150 10.08 16.06 8.65
CA GLY A 150 10.91 15.79 7.47
C GLY A 150 10.85 14.33 7.02
N THR A 151 9.91 13.53 7.55
CA THR A 151 9.76 12.13 7.21
C THR A 151 9.43 11.96 5.74
N GLN A 152 10.18 11.10 5.04
CA GLN A 152 9.93 10.73 3.65
C GLN A 152 9.59 9.25 3.56
N VAL A 153 8.51 8.91 2.86
CA VAL A 153 8.10 7.53 2.59
C VAL A 153 8.20 7.27 1.09
N ARG A 154 8.94 6.24 0.71
CA ARG A 154 9.20 5.85 -0.68
C ARG A 154 9.07 4.35 -0.84
N ALA A 155 8.65 3.89 -2.01
CA ALA A 155 8.59 2.48 -2.34
C ALA A 155 9.07 2.21 -3.76
N CYS A 156 9.63 1.02 -3.98
CA CYS A 156 10.05 0.55 -5.29
C CYS A 156 9.77 -0.95 -5.45
N MET A 157 9.67 -1.39 -6.69
CA MET A 157 9.62 -2.82 -6.99
C MET A 157 11.02 -3.41 -6.88
N SER A 158 11.17 -4.47 -6.08
CA SER A 158 12.43 -5.19 -5.88
C SER A 158 12.45 -6.59 -6.52
N GLN A 159 11.31 -7.06 -7.06
CA GLN A 159 11.19 -8.30 -7.81
C GLN A 159 9.94 -8.29 -8.68
N LEU A 160 10.04 -8.81 -9.91
CA LEU A 160 8.92 -9.01 -10.83
C LEU A 160 8.90 -10.49 -11.28
N GLY A 161 7.91 -11.26 -10.83
CA GLY A 161 7.90 -12.70 -11.02
C GLY A 161 9.16 -13.34 -10.46
N GLU A 162 9.92 -14.06 -11.30
CA GLU A 162 11.21 -14.65 -10.96
C GLU A 162 12.40 -13.69 -11.09
N LEU A 163 12.20 -12.49 -11.63
CA LEU A 163 13.27 -11.54 -11.91
C LEU A 163 13.52 -10.63 -10.70
N GLU A 164 14.64 -10.82 -10.02
CA GLU A 164 15.12 -9.89 -8.99
C GLU A 164 15.52 -8.55 -9.63
N ILE A 165 15.24 -7.46 -8.92
CA ILE A 165 15.56 -6.08 -9.30
C ILE A 165 16.53 -5.51 -8.29
N GLY A 166 17.77 -5.28 -8.70
CA GLY A 166 18.78 -4.61 -7.88
C GLY A 166 18.39 -3.16 -7.58
N PHE A 167 18.97 -2.58 -6.55
CA PHE A 167 18.75 -1.18 -6.21
C PHE A 167 19.93 -0.33 -6.71
N GLU A 168 19.67 0.59 -7.64
CA GLU A 168 20.64 1.57 -8.12
C GLU A 168 20.37 2.95 -7.50
N SER A 169 19.15 3.50 -7.71
CA SER A 169 18.78 4.83 -7.21
C SER A 169 17.28 5.02 -7.10
N TRP A 170 16.86 5.78 -6.10
CA TRP A 170 15.50 6.27 -5.98
C TRP A 170 15.06 7.18 -7.14
N GLU A 171 16.00 7.82 -7.84
CA GLU A 171 15.70 8.68 -8.99
C GLU A 171 15.09 7.92 -10.17
N HIS A 172 15.39 6.65 -10.30
CA HIS A 172 14.86 5.83 -11.38
C HIS A 172 13.41 5.41 -11.17
N VAL A 173 12.95 5.32 -9.91
CA VAL A 173 11.62 4.78 -9.54
C VAL A 173 10.48 5.51 -10.23
N GLY A 174 10.54 6.83 -10.34
CA GLY A 174 9.49 7.62 -11.00
C GLY A 174 9.62 7.74 -12.52
N ARG A 175 10.67 7.16 -13.13
CA ARG A 175 11.02 7.33 -14.54
C ARG A 175 10.68 6.13 -15.43
N ASN A 176 10.17 5.06 -14.83
CA ASN A 176 9.81 3.84 -15.55
C ASN A 176 8.45 3.30 -15.08
N PRO A 177 7.78 2.47 -15.90
CA PRO A 177 6.42 2.01 -15.61
C PRO A 177 6.30 0.98 -14.48
N PHE A 178 7.42 0.48 -13.94
CA PHE A 178 7.47 -0.58 -12.93
C PHE A 178 7.73 -0.07 -11.51
N PHE A 179 8.02 1.22 -11.35
CA PHE A 179 8.60 1.75 -10.10
C PHE A 179 9.89 1.01 -9.71
N ALA A 180 10.65 0.54 -10.70
CA ALA A 180 11.92 -0.14 -10.50
C ALA A 180 13.04 0.88 -10.20
N PRO A 181 13.93 0.60 -9.23
CA PRO A 181 15.01 1.50 -8.84
C PRO A 181 16.27 1.34 -9.72
N VAL A 182 16.08 1.00 -11.00
CA VAL A 182 17.13 0.78 -12.01
C VAL A 182 16.87 1.62 -13.25
N ALA A 183 17.94 1.97 -13.98
CA ALA A 183 17.85 2.77 -15.20
C ALA A 183 17.29 1.95 -16.38
N ASP A 184 17.75 0.72 -16.55
CA ASP A 184 17.34 -0.17 -17.65
C ASP A 184 16.24 -1.13 -17.20
N VAL A 185 15.09 -1.05 -17.85
CA VAL A 185 13.90 -1.88 -17.58
C VAL A 185 13.51 -2.80 -18.73
N GLN A 186 14.29 -2.87 -19.83
CA GLN A 186 13.95 -3.64 -21.03
C GLN A 186 13.67 -5.11 -20.71
N ARG A 187 14.49 -5.73 -19.86
CA ARG A 187 14.30 -7.11 -19.42
C ARG A 187 12.94 -7.36 -18.77
N TYR A 188 12.42 -6.40 -18.01
CA TYR A 188 11.12 -6.51 -17.34
C TYR A 188 9.97 -6.27 -18.32
N GLU A 189 10.15 -5.39 -19.29
CA GLU A 189 9.20 -5.20 -20.38
C GLU A 189 9.03 -6.47 -21.22
N ASP A 190 10.13 -7.10 -21.61
CA ASP A 190 10.14 -8.34 -22.40
C ASP A 190 9.45 -9.48 -21.62
N TYR A 191 9.71 -9.58 -20.32
CA TYR A 191 9.05 -10.55 -19.44
C TYR A 191 7.53 -10.33 -19.38
N MET A 192 7.07 -9.11 -19.21
CA MET A 192 5.65 -8.77 -19.19
C MET A 192 4.96 -9.01 -20.53
N ASP A 193 5.65 -8.75 -21.64
CA ASP A 193 5.12 -9.03 -22.98
C ASP A 193 4.98 -10.54 -23.23
N ALA A 194 5.92 -11.36 -22.74
CA ALA A 194 5.83 -12.83 -22.77
C ALA A 194 4.64 -13.34 -21.93
N LEU A 195 4.47 -12.85 -20.72
CA LEU A 195 3.33 -13.18 -19.86
C LEU A 195 1.99 -12.82 -20.51
N ARG A 196 1.89 -11.66 -21.14
CA ARG A 196 0.68 -11.24 -21.85
C ARG A 196 0.36 -12.20 -23.02
N LYS A 197 1.35 -12.63 -23.77
CA LYS A 197 1.18 -13.58 -24.88
C LYS A 197 0.74 -14.95 -24.39
N SER A 198 1.21 -15.42 -23.25
CA SER A 198 0.79 -16.70 -22.66
C SER A 198 -0.59 -16.62 -21.97
N GLY A 199 -1.13 -15.43 -21.73
CA GLY A 199 -2.38 -15.23 -21.02
C GLY A 199 -2.32 -15.53 -19.52
N ASP A 200 -1.12 -15.46 -18.94
CA ASP A 200 -0.83 -15.73 -17.53
C ASP A 200 -0.49 -14.43 -16.75
N SER A 201 -0.09 -14.56 -15.49
CA SER A 201 0.20 -13.48 -14.57
C SER A 201 1.39 -13.81 -13.67
N CYS A 202 2.02 -12.78 -13.09
CA CYS A 202 3.09 -12.97 -12.11
C CYS A 202 2.84 -12.15 -10.84
N GLY A 203 3.58 -12.51 -9.78
CA GLY A 203 3.69 -11.75 -8.55
C GLY A 203 4.78 -10.69 -8.60
N ALA A 204 4.96 -10.01 -7.47
CA ALA A 204 6.02 -9.02 -7.29
C ALA A 204 6.46 -8.94 -5.83
N ARG A 205 7.65 -8.38 -5.59
CA ARG A 205 8.08 -7.90 -4.27
C ARG A 205 8.22 -6.38 -4.33
N ILE A 206 7.72 -5.71 -3.30
CA ILE A 206 7.82 -4.26 -3.13
C ILE A 206 8.66 -3.99 -1.89
N ARG A 207 9.66 -3.13 -2.02
CA ARG A 207 10.41 -2.53 -0.91
C ARG A 207 9.80 -1.18 -0.57
N VAL A 208 9.57 -0.92 0.71
CA VAL A 208 9.07 0.35 1.24
C VAL A 208 10.03 0.86 2.29
N GLN A 209 10.41 2.12 2.21
CA GLN A 209 11.31 2.76 3.16
C GLN A 209 10.69 4.04 3.70
N ALA A 210 10.81 4.26 5.01
CA ALA A 210 10.56 5.57 5.62
C ALA A 210 11.85 6.08 6.28
N THR A 211 12.27 7.29 5.88
CA THR A 211 13.42 7.99 6.46
C THR A 211 12.96 9.17 7.31
N GLY A 212 13.77 9.61 8.27
CA GLY A 212 13.44 10.75 9.13
C GLY A 212 12.31 10.45 10.12
N VAL A 213 12.12 9.19 10.50
CA VAL A 213 11.16 8.80 11.54
C VAL A 213 11.84 9.01 12.90
N PRO A 214 11.24 9.82 13.81
CA PRO A 214 11.80 10.02 15.16
C PRO A 214 11.84 8.72 15.96
N VAL A 215 12.72 8.68 16.97
CA VAL A 215 12.71 7.63 18.00
C VAL A 215 11.44 7.75 18.82
N GLY A 216 10.80 6.60 19.14
CA GLY A 216 9.76 6.55 20.16
C GLY A 216 8.33 6.30 19.63
N TRP A 217 8.11 6.15 18.32
CA TRP A 217 6.79 5.79 17.79
C TRP A 217 6.56 4.29 17.84
N GLY A 218 5.43 3.88 18.40
CA GLY A 218 5.07 2.47 18.62
C GLY A 218 4.86 2.13 20.09
N GLU A 219 4.43 0.91 20.35
CA GLU A 219 4.09 0.43 21.69
C GLU A 219 4.84 -0.88 22.03
N PRO A 220 5.01 -1.21 23.31
CA PRO A 220 5.89 -2.34 23.68
C PRO A 220 5.25 -3.74 23.57
N ILE A 221 3.91 -3.87 23.61
CA ILE A 221 3.24 -5.19 23.63
C ILE A 221 2.20 -5.27 22.53
N TYR A 222 1.10 -4.52 22.66
CA TYR A 222 0.07 -4.38 21.64
C TYR A 222 0.32 -3.10 20.86
N ASP A 223 -0.13 -3.06 19.61
CA ASP A 223 0.12 -1.93 18.71
C ASP A 223 1.62 -1.62 18.53
N LYS A 224 2.46 -2.66 18.51
CA LYS A 224 3.85 -2.53 18.08
C LYS A 224 3.89 -1.96 16.68
N LEU A 225 4.83 -1.05 16.43
CA LEU A 225 4.94 -0.39 15.12
C LEU A 225 5.14 -1.39 13.97
N ASP A 226 5.96 -2.42 14.16
CA ASP A 226 6.18 -3.49 13.19
C ASP A 226 4.91 -4.34 12.95
N ALA A 227 4.16 -4.63 14.02
CA ALA A 227 2.90 -5.38 13.92
C ALA A 227 1.83 -4.57 13.17
N ASP A 228 1.68 -3.27 13.45
CA ASP A 228 0.70 -2.41 12.78
C ASP A 228 1.08 -2.17 11.31
N ILE A 229 2.39 -2.03 11.01
CA ILE A 229 2.89 -1.99 9.63
C ILE A 229 2.52 -3.29 8.91
N ALA A 230 2.81 -4.44 9.50
CA ALA A 230 2.51 -5.74 8.89
C ALA A 230 0.99 -5.92 8.69
N TRP A 231 0.16 -5.52 9.66
CA TRP A 231 -1.29 -5.56 9.55
C TRP A 231 -1.82 -4.66 8.42
N ALA A 232 -1.33 -3.42 8.32
CA ALA A 232 -1.71 -2.49 7.26
C ALA A 232 -1.33 -3.04 5.87
N MET A 233 -0.09 -3.52 5.72
CA MET A 233 0.41 -4.07 4.46
C MET A 233 -0.30 -5.36 4.06
N MET A 234 -0.61 -6.26 5.00
CA MET A 234 -1.41 -7.47 4.76
C MET A 234 -2.87 -7.14 4.39
N GLY A 235 -3.37 -5.96 4.73
CA GLY A 235 -4.67 -5.44 4.31
C GLY A 235 -4.75 -5.09 2.81
N LEU A 236 -3.61 -4.88 2.15
CA LEU A 236 -3.57 -4.63 0.71
C LEU A 236 -3.95 -5.89 -0.08
N ASN A 237 -4.82 -5.72 -1.08
CA ASN A 237 -5.21 -6.80 -1.98
C ASN A 237 -3.99 -7.52 -2.57
N ALA A 238 -4.02 -8.85 -2.58
CA ALA A 238 -3.01 -9.76 -3.11
C ALA A 238 -1.69 -9.87 -2.31
N VAL A 239 -1.48 -9.12 -1.23
CA VAL A 239 -0.34 -9.32 -0.35
C VAL A 239 -0.44 -10.68 0.35
N LYS A 240 0.70 -11.39 0.45
CA LYS A 240 0.82 -12.74 1.03
C LYS A 240 1.98 -12.87 2.03
N GLY A 241 2.81 -11.86 2.14
CA GLY A 241 3.90 -11.82 3.10
C GLY A 241 4.36 -10.40 3.33
N VAL A 242 4.82 -10.13 4.55
CA VAL A 242 5.43 -8.86 4.97
C VAL A 242 6.67 -9.21 5.79
N GLU A 243 7.76 -8.50 5.53
CA GLU A 243 9.02 -8.62 6.26
C GLU A 243 9.44 -7.23 6.73
N ILE A 244 9.98 -7.15 7.94
CA ILE A 244 10.56 -5.94 8.54
C ILE A 244 12.05 -6.16 8.69
N GLY A 245 12.87 -5.22 8.20
CA GLY A 245 14.33 -5.34 8.23
C GLY A 245 14.83 -6.62 7.55
N ALA A 246 15.63 -7.42 8.25
CA ALA A 246 16.15 -8.70 7.77
C ALA A 246 15.05 -9.77 7.51
N GLY A 247 13.84 -9.56 8.05
CA GLY A 247 12.70 -10.44 7.82
C GLY A 247 13.01 -11.91 8.09
N PHE A 248 12.63 -12.82 7.20
CA PHE A 248 12.88 -14.26 7.34
C PHE A 248 14.37 -14.62 7.33
N ALA A 249 15.26 -13.80 6.75
CA ALA A 249 16.69 -14.05 6.77
C ALA A 249 17.28 -14.00 8.20
N SER A 250 16.60 -13.31 9.14
CA SER A 250 17.01 -13.25 10.54
C SER A 250 17.10 -14.61 11.21
N ALA A 251 16.29 -15.60 10.76
CA ALA A 251 16.31 -16.96 11.31
C ALA A 251 17.66 -17.69 11.09
N ALA A 252 18.41 -17.33 10.05
CA ALA A 252 19.73 -17.87 9.75
C ALA A 252 20.88 -17.04 10.33
N GLN A 253 20.61 -15.86 10.89
CA GLN A 253 21.61 -14.99 11.48
C GLN A 253 21.96 -15.39 12.91
N ARG A 254 23.23 -15.23 13.27
CA ARG A 254 23.65 -15.31 14.68
C ARG A 254 23.37 -13.97 15.38
N GLY A 255 23.12 -13.99 16.69
CA GLY A 255 22.86 -12.79 17.48
C GLY A 255 23.95 -11.71 17.36
N THR A 256 25.21 -12.11 17.22
CA THR A 256 26.36 -11.20 16.99
C THR A 256 26.33 -10.52 15.61
N VAL A 257 25.59 -11.05 14.65
CA VAL A 257 25.39 -10.48 13.30
C VAL A 257 24.10 -9.69 13.25
N HIS A 258 23.02 -10.23 13.82
CA HIS A 258 21.70 -9.61 13.78
C HIS A 258 21.62 -8.37 14.70
N GLY A 259 22.33 -8.37 15.83
CA GLY A 259 22.29 -7.24 16.77
C GLY A 259 22.85 -5.95 16.14
N ASP A 260 21.98 -4.95 16.00
CA ASP A 260 22.36 -3.64 15.47
C ASP A 260 23.15 -2.85 16.51
N SER A 261 24.49 -2.92 16.42
CA SER A 261 25.39 -2.28 17.38
C SER A 261 25.26 -0.77 17.34
N LEU A 262 25.28 -0.17 18.53
CA LEU A 262 25.19 1.29 18.71
C LEU A 262 26.57 1.89 19.06
N SER A 263 26.83 3.06 18.55
CA SER A 263 27.96 3.91 18.95
C SER A 263 27.50 5.35 19.10
N PRO A 264 28.29 6.25 19.70
CA PRO A 264 27.95 7.67 19.72
C PRO A 264 27.75 8.28 18.31
N ASP A 265 28.38 7.69 17.30
CA ASP A 265 28.31 8.15 15.90
C ASP A 265 27.09 7.57 15.15
N GLY A 266 26.33 6.66 15.76
CA GLY A 266 25.13 6.06 15.18
C GLY A 266 25.09 4.53 15.22
N PHE A 267 24.05 3.97 14.56
CA PHE A 267 23.89 2.52 14.39
C PHE A 267 24.83 2.00 13.30
N ARG A 268 25.38 0.79 13.50
CA ARG A 268 26.31 0.15 12.54
C ARG A 268 25.65 -0.76 11.53
N SER A 269 24.39 -1.15 11.77
CA SER A 269 23.55 -1.96 10.88
C SER A 269 22.07 -1.66 11.16
N ASN A 270 21.17 -2.17 10.33
CA ASN A 270 19.72 -1.99 10.46
C ASN A 270 18.98 -3.32 10.17
N ASN A 271 19.39 -4.40 10.82
CA ASN A 271 18.76 -5.71 10.68
C ASN A 271 17.33 -5.72 11.23
N ALA A 272 17.08 -4.93 12.29
CA ALA A 272 15.75 -4.77 12.88
C ALA A 272 14.80 -3.92 12.04
N GLY A 273 15.30 -3.28 10.97
CA GLY A 273 14.47 -2.46 10.08
C GLY A 273 13.91 -1.20 10.70
N GLY A 274 14.66 -0.56 11.61
CA GLY A 274 14.30 0.70 12.25
C GLY A 274 13.38 0.58 13.46
N ILE A 275 13.09 -0.65 13.93
CA ILE A 275 12.12 -0.89 15.00
C ILE A 275 12.75 -1.85 16.03
N LEU A 276 12.82 -1.42 17.26
CA LEU A 276 13.33 -2.20 18.39
C LEU A 276 12.27 -2.31 19.48
N GLY A 277 11.89 -3.52 19.85
CA GLY A 277 10.86 -3.77 20.86
C GLY A 277 9.46 -3.25 20.49
N GLY A 278 9.18 -3.06 19.20
CA GLY A 278 7.92 -2.49 18.69
C GLY A 278 7.91 -0.97 18.59
N ILE A 279 9.06 -0.31 18.82
CA ILE A 279 9.18 1.15 18.87
C ILE A 279 10.26 1.59 17.88
N SER A 280 10.04 2.70 17.16
CA SER A 280 10.99 3.24 16.20
C SER A 280 12.32 3.64 16.88
N SER A 281 13.44 3.24 16.26
CA SER A 281 14.78 3.50 16.76
C SER A 281 15.41 4.82 16.27
N GLY A 282 14.75 5.50 15.33
CA GLY A 282 15.33 6.65 14.61
C GLY A 282 16.06 6.25 13.32
N GLN A 283 16.28 4.96 13.09
CA GLN A 283 16.80 4.43 11.83
C GLN A 283 15.71 4.41 10.75
N ASP A 284 16.12 4.22 9.51
CA ASP A 284 15.19 4.01 8.41
C ASP A 284 14.30 2.79 8.67
N ILE A 285 13.00 2.94 8.50
CA ILE A 285 12.07 1.81 8.54
C ILE A 285 12.12 1.10 7.19
N GLU A 286 12.43 -0.19 7.20
CA GLU A 286 12.55 -1.05 6.02
C GLU A 286 11.49 -2.15 6.04
N VAL A 287 10.66 -2.18 4.98
CA VAL A 287 9.55 -3.14 4.84
C VAL A 287 9.61 -3.78 3.47
N HIS A 288 9.35 -5.08 3.39
CA HIS A 288 9.19 -5.80 2.14
C HIS A 288 7.84 -6.51 2.09
N MET A 289 7.19 -6.50 0.92
CA MET A 289 5.90 -7.15 0.72
C MET A 289 5.95 -8.10 -0.46
N ALA A 290 5.41 -9.31 -0.27
CA ALA A 290 5.18 -10.26 -1.36
C ALA A 290 3.73 -10.14 -1.87
N ILE A 291 3.58 -9.94 -3.16
CA ILE A 291 2.30 -9.81 -3.85
C ILE A 291 2.11 -11.01 -4.77
N LYS A 292 1.00 -11.75 -4.59
CA LYS A 292 0.70 -12.92 -5.42
C LYS A 292 0.33 -12.54 -6.85
N PRO A 293 0.43 -13.46 -7.82
CA PRO A 293 -0.06 -13.27 -9.17
C PRO A 293 -1.54 -12.85 -9.23
N THR A 294 -1.90 -12.10 -10.26
CA THR A 294 -3.30 -11.71 -10.53
C THR A 294 -4.16 -12.96 -10.74
N SER A 295 -5.31 -13.01 -10.07
CA SER A 295 -6.22 -14.16 -10.15
C SER A 295 -7.07 -14.18 -11.43
N SER A 296 -7.21 -13.07 -12.13
CA SER A 296 -7.99 -12.95 -13.37
C SER A 296 -7.07 -13.14 -14.56
N ILE A 297 -7.04 -14.35 -15.13
CA ILE A 297 -6.20 -14.74 -16.28
C ILE A 297 -7.03 -15.36 -17.40
N LEU A 298 -6.45 -15.36 -18.61
CA LEU A 298 -7.08 -15.92 -19.80
C LEU A 298 -7.03 -17.45 -19.83
N SER A 299 -6.00 -18.05 -19.23
CA SER A 299 -5.84 -19.52 -19.16
C SER A 299 -7.01 -20.14 -18.40
N PRO A 300 -7.74 -21.12 -18.99
CA PRO A 300 -8.86 -21.79 -18.34
C PRO A 300 -8.43 -22.52 -17.07
N ARG A 301 -9.23 -22.42 -16.01
CA ARG A 301 -9.01 -23.13 -14.75
C ARG A 301 -10.29 -23.74 -14.22
N GLU A 302 -10.13 -24.87 -13.53
CA GLU A 302 -11.24 -25.55 -12.85
C GLU A 302 -11.80 -24.68 -11.71
N SER A 303 -13.11 -24.66 -11.57
CA SER A 303 -13.84 -23.96 -10.53
C SER A 303 -15.24 -24.56 -10.34
N ILE A 304 -16.05 -23.89 -9.51
CA ILE A 304 -17.47 -24.18 -9.33
C ILE A 304 -18.32 -22.94 -9.58
N ASP A 305 -19.58 -23.15 -9.91
CA ASP A 305 -20.60 -22.11 -9.96
C ASP A 305 -21.33 -21.92 -8.62
N THR A 306 -22.29 -21.01 -8.58
CA THR A 306 -23.12 -20.73 -7.39
C THR A 306 -24.06 -21.88 -7.00
N ALA A 307 -24.27 -22.85 -7.87
CA ALA A 307 -25.02 -24.09 -7.61
C ALA A 307 -24.08 -25.26 -7.19
N GLY A 308 -22.77 -25.03 -7.09
CA GLY A 308 -21.79 -26.07 -6.72
C GLY A 308 -21.40 -26.99 -7.87
N GLN A 309 -21.78 -26.69 -9.12
CA GLN A 309 -21.43 -27.50 -10.29
C GLN A 309 -20.04 -27.16 -10.79
N SER A 310 -19.28 -28.19 -11.22
CA SER A 310 -17.96 -28.01 -11.83
C SER A 310 -18.04 -27.22 -13.12
N VAL A 311 -17.18 -26.18 -13.23
CA VAL A 311 -17.11 -25.32 -14.41
C VAL A 311 -15.66 -24.97 -14.75
N GLN A 312 -15.41 -24.62 -16.00
CA GLN A 312 -14.17 -23.98 -16.42
C GLN A 312 -14.34 -22.45 -16.39
N VAL A 313 -13.36 -21.75 -15.81
CA VAL A 313 -13.36 -20.29 -15.73
C VAL A 313 -12.13 -19.73 -16.43
N SER A 314 -12.38 -18.88 -17.41
CA SER A 314 -11.39 -18.01 -18.07
C SER A 314 -11.86 -16.58 -17.92
N THR A 315 -11.02 -15.70 -17.40
CA THR A 315 -11.43 -14.31 -17.14
C THR A 315 -10.98 -13.43 -18.29
N ARG A 316 -11.91 -13.05 -19.16
CA ARG A 316 -11.68 -12.04 -20.19
C ARG A 316 -11.91 -10.66 -19.57
N GLY A 317 -11.17 -9.65 -20.01
CA GLY A 317 -11.33 -8.27 -19.53
C GLY A 317 -10.01 -7.53 -19.37
N ARG A 318 -10.11 -6.30 -18.81
CA ARG A 318 -8.99 -5.39 -18.63
C ARG A 318 -8.36 -5.61 -17.24
N HIS A 319 -7.47 -6.61 -17.12
CA HIS A 319 -6.78 -6.94 -15.87
C HIS A 319 -5.29 -6.62 -15.96
N ASP A 320 -4.69 -6.26 -14.83
CA ASP A 320 -3.24 -6.13 -14.70
C ASP A 320 -2.61 -7.53 -14.74
N PRO A 321 -1.66 -7.86 -15.62
CA PRO A 321 -0.91 -9.13 -15.56
C PRO A 321 -0.09 -9.25 -14.27
N CYS A 322 0.31 -8.11 -13.69
CA CYS A 322 0.94 -8.02 -12.37
C CYS A 322 0.36 -6.83 -11.59
N VAL A 323 -0.42 -7.09 -10.55
CA VAL A 323 -0.97 -6.01 -9.70
C VAL A 323 0.10 -5.31 -8.88
N GLY A 324 1.28 -5.92 -8.71
CA GLY A 324 2.43 -5.35 -8.01
C GLY A 324 2.98 -4.08 -8.67
N ILE A 325 2.80 -3.91 -9.99
CA ILE A 325 3.28 -2.71 -10.70
C ILE A 325 2.71 -1.42 -10.09
N ARG A 326 1.46 -1.44 -9.62
CA ARG A 326 0.82 -0.27 -9.01
C ARG A 326 0.86 -0.27 -7.48
N ALA A 327 1.56 -1.20 -6.87
CA ALA A 327 1.55 -1.36 -5.42
C ALA A 327 2.48 -0.38 -4.70
N ALA A 328 3.53 0.14 -5.34
CA ALA A 328 4.47 1.05 -4.70
C ALA A 328 3.79 2.28 -4.09
N PRO A 329 3.01 3.11 -4.80
CA PRO A 329 2.34 4.26 -4.21
C PRO A 329 1.29 3.87 -3.15
N ILE A 330 0.71 2.68 -3.24
CA ILE A 330 -0.25 2.20 -2.23
C ILE A 330 0.49 1.82 -0.93
N ALA A 331 1.64 1.17 -1.05
CA ALA A 331 2.47 0.80 0.08
C ALA A 331 3.05 2.03 0.81
N GLU A 332 3.47 3.06 0.06
CA GLU A 332 3.84 4.35 0.63
C GLU A 332 2.69 4.95 1.46
N ALA A 333 1.48 4.94 0.91
CA ALA A 333 0.30 5.44 1.59
C ALA A 333 -0.01 4.67 2.88
N LEU A 334 0.02 3.35 2.84
CA LEU A 334 -0.23 2.50 4.01
C LEU A 334 0.80 2.74 5.12
N LEU A 335 2.09 2.81 4.78
CA LEU A 335 3.13 3.12 5.77
C LEU A 335 2.92 4.51 6.38
N ALA A 336 2.59 5.51 5.58
CA ALA A 336 2.32 6.85 6.07
C ALA A 336 1.11 6.90 7.02
N LEU A 337 0.04 6.14 6.74
CA LEU A 337 -1.13 6.04 7.61
C LEU A 337 -0.78 5.43 8.97
N VAL A 338 0.05 4.40 9.00
CA VAL A 338 0.56 3.84 10.28
C VAL A 338 1.39 4.87 11.02
N LEU A 339 2.34 5.50 10.34
CA LEU A 339 3.27 6.43 10.97
C LEU A 339 2.59 7.67 11.54
N ILE A 340 1.60 8.25 10.85
CA ILE A 340 0.89 9.42 11.38
C ILE A 340 0.06 9.06 12.63
N ASP A 341 -0.58 7.89 12.64
CA ASP A 341 -1.36 7.44 13.79
C ASP A 341 -0.45 7.28 15.02
N HIS A 342 0.68 6.58 14.87
CA HIS A 342 1.66 6.44 15.94
C HIS A 342 2.32 7.78 16.35
N ALA A 343 2.56 8.69 15.41
CA ALA A 343 3.07 10.03 15.72
C ALA A 343 2.10 10.82 16.60
N LEU A 344 0.80 10.77 16.29
CA LEU A 344 -0.24 11.44 17.08
C LEU A 344 -0.42 10.79 18.45
N ARG A 345 -0.37 9.46 18.54
CA ARG A 345 -0.42 8.70 19.80
C ARG A 345 0.79 9.06 20.68
N HIS A 346 1.99 9.02 20.13
CA HIS A 346 3.21 9.45 20.83
C HIS A 346 3.10 10.89 21.33
N ARG A 347 2.64 11.81 20.49
CA ARG A 347 2.44 13.22 20.88
C ARG A 347 1.46 13.36 22.05
N ALA A 348 0.37 12.59 22.05
CA ALA A 348 -0.63 12.64 23.11
C ALA A 348 -0.13 12.08 24.44
N GLN A 349 0.66 11.00 24.41
CA GLN A 349 1.12 10.29 25.60
C GLN A 349 2.48 10.80 26.11
N CYS A 350 3.41 11.06 25.20
CA CYS A 350 4.82 11.33 25.51
C CYS A 350 5.29 12.75 25.14
N GLY A 351 4.37 13.65 24.80
CA GLY A 351 4.71 15.00 24.36
C GLY A 351 5.54 15.83 25.35
N ASP A 352 5.43 15.53 26.64
CA ASP A 352 6.16 16.22 27.72
C ASP A 352 7.45 15.51 28.14
N VAL A 353 7.75 14.32 27.58
CA VAL A 353 8.99 13.58 27.89
C VAL A 353 10.20 14.36 27.38
N ARG A 354 11.18 14.54 28.25
CA ARG A 354 12.46 15.17 27.94
C ARG A 354 13.59 14.21 28.26
N GLN A 355 14.39 13.88 27.26
CA GLN A 355 15.53 13.01 27.41
C GLN A 355 16.76 13.82 27.83
N ALA A 356 17.58 13.24 28.72
CA ALA A 356 18.86 13.85 29.14
C ALA A 356 19.91 13.83 28.03
N VAL A 357 19.80 12.89 27.09
CA VAL A 357 20.73 12.68 25.98
C VAL A 357 19.94 12.69 24.66
N ALA A 358 20.45 13.38 23.67
CA ALA A 358 19.86 13.38 22.32
C ALA A 358 19.95 11.97 21.69
N PRO A 359 19.00 11.62 20.80
CA PRO A 359 19.12 10.39 20.02
C PRO A 359 20.42 10.36 19.20
N ILE A 360 21.01 9.18 19.07
CA ILE A 360 22.17 8.97 18.19
C ILE A 360 21.76 9.02 16.72
N PRO A 361 22.70 9.28 15.78
CA PRO A 361 22.41 9.23 14.35
C PRO A 361 21.85 7.87 13.89
N ALA A 362 20.99 7.89 12.88
CA ALA A 362 20.37 6.69 12.30
C ALA A 362 21.39 5.68 11.73
N ALA A 363 22.53 6.17 11.27
CA ALA A 363 23.65 5.34 10.79
C ALA A 363 24.98 5.97 11.21
N ALA A 364 25.93 5.11 11.53
CA ALA A 364 27.30 5.55 11.76
C ALA A 364 27.92 6.06 10.44
N ARG A 365 28.63 7.17 10.50
CA ARG A 365 29.37 7.76 9.37
C ARG A 365 30.67 7.03 9.09
#